data_08bb38e16eee7de458b99759e1c9c9ac
#
_entry.id   08bb38e16eee7de458b99759e1c9c9ac
#
_cell.length_a   1.000
_cell.length_b   1.000
_cell.length_c   1.000
_cell.angle_alpha   90.00
_cell.angle_beta   90.00
_cell.angle_gamma   90.00
#
_symmetry.space_group_name_H-M   'P 1'
#
loop_
_entity.id
_entity.type
_entity.pdbx_description
1 polymer ?
#
loop_
_entity_poly.entity_id
_entity_poly.type
_entity_poly.pdbx_seq_one_letter_code
_entity_poly.pdbx_strand_id
1 'polypeptide(L)'
;VVVYRSPLLPILVLLTSVAALCLAILVVFGLAQAGILQLSGQTQGILFILVVGAATDYALLYTARYREALTQHARRWDATIAAWKGSFEPILASGGTVIAGLLCLLLSDLQSNRQLGPVAAIGIAMALLAGLTMLPALLYAVGRVAFWPVTPRHHGAHEHAPTHARRERVGLW
;
A
#
# COMPACT_ATOMS: atom_id res chain seq x y z
N VAL A 1 -8.97 12.90 -0.93
CA VAL A 1 -10.11 13.19 -1.82
C VAL A 1 -9.67 14.10 -2.96
N VAL A 2 -8.98 15.22 -2.66
CA VAL A 2 -8.56 16.22 -3.67
C VAL A 2 -7.59 15.62 -4.71
N VAL A 3 -6.61 14.83 -4.27
CA VAL A 3 -5.56 14.26 -5.15
C VAL A 3 -6.09 13.19 -6.10
N TYR A 4 -6.99 12.31 -5.63
CA TYR A 4 -7.47 11.18 -6.43
C TYR A 4 -8.84 11.42 -7.06
N ARG A 5 -9.53 12.51 -6.72
CA ARG A 5 -10.89 12.86 -7.20
C ARG A 5 -11.92 11.72 -7.11
N SER A 6 -11.68 10.73 -6.25
CA SER A 6 -12.57 9.60 -6.04
C SER A 6 -12.82 9.42 -4.53
N PRO A 7 -14.08 9.34 -4.08
CA PRO A 7 -14.40 9.08 -2.69
C PRO A 7 -14.20 7.60 -2.29
N LEU A 8 -14.19 6.69 -3.25
CA LEU A 8 -14.04 5.25 -3.00
C LEU A 8 -12.65 4.88 -2.51
N LEU A 9 -11.59 5.51 -3.04
CA LEU A 9 -10.22 5.23 -2.66
C LEU A 9 -9.93 5.47 -1.18
N PRO A 10 -10.26 6.63 -0.58
CA PRO A 10 -10.09 6.83 0.84
C PRO A 10 -10.83 5.81 1.70
N ILE A 11 -12.02 5.38 1.27
CA ILE A 11 -12.80 4.35 1.98
C ILE A 11 -12.06 3.01 1.96
N LEU A 12 -11.52 2.59 0.82
CA LEU A 12 -10.74 1.35 0.71
C LEU A 12 -9.46 1.40 1.55
N VAL A 13 -8.77 2.54 1.55
CA VAL A 13 -7.58 2.76 2.37
C VAL A 13 -7.93 2.68 3.85
N LEU A 14 -8.98 3.37 4.30
CA LEU A 14 -9.43 3.32 5.69
C LEU A 14 -9.87 1.91 6.10
N LEU A 15 -10.60 1.20 5.25
CA LEU A 15 -11.00 -0.18 5.51
C LEU A 15 -9.79 -1.09 5.70
N THR A 16 -8.77 -0.94 4.86
CA THR A 16 -7.52 -1.70 4.98
C THR A 16 -6.78 -1.35 6.26
N SER A 17 -6.74 -0.06 6.63
CA SER A 17 -6.08 0.40 7.87
C SER A 17 -6.80 -0.10 9.13
N VAL A 18 -8.12 -0.10 9.14
CA VAL A 18 -8.92 -0.65 10.24
C VAL A 18 -8.72 -2.17 10.35
N ALA A 19 -8.71 -2.88 9.22
CA ALA A 19 -8.46 -4.32 9.24
C ALA A 19 -7.04 -4.64 9.74
N ALA A 20 -6.02 -3.88 9.32
CA ALA A 20 -4.66 -4.00 9.83
C ALA A 20 -4.59 -3.79 11.34
N LEU A 21 -5.31 -2.78 11.83
CA LEU A 21 -5.40 -2.48 13.26
C LEU A 21 -6.08 -3.62 14.04
N CYS A 22 -7.21 -4.15 13.55
CA CYS A 22 -7.90 -5.29 14.17
C CYS A 22 -6.98 -6.51 14.25
N LEU A 23 -6.27 -6.84 13.17
CA LEU A 23 -5.31 -7.94 13.15
C LEU A 23 -4.17 -7.71 14.14
N ALA A 24 -3.61 -6.50 14.19
CA ALA A 24 -2.56 -6.13 15.13
C ALA A 24 -3.02 -6.30 16.58
N ILE A 25 -4.22 -5.81 16.91
CA ILE A 25 -4.79 -5.95 18.25
C ILE A 25 -4.99 -7.42 18.62
N LEU A 26 -5.54 -8.25 17.72
CA LEU A 26 -5.74 -9.66 17.97
C LEU A 26 -4.44 -10.40 18.28
N VAL A 27 -3.39 -10.15 17.48
CA VAL A 27 -2.08 -10.79 17.69
C VAL A 27 -1.44 -10.31 18.98
N VAL A 28 -1.40 -9.00 19.22
CA VAL A 28 -0.80 -8.41 20.43
C VAL A 28 -1.54 -8.86 21.68
N PHE A 29 -2.88 -8.90 21.65
CA PHE A 29 -3.70 -9.38 22.75
C PHE A 29 -3.46 -10.87 23.04
N GLY A 30 -3.40 -11.71 22.01
CA GLY A 30 -3.07 -13.13 22.16
C GLY A 30 -1.68 -13.35 22.80
N LEU A 31 -0.68 -12.59 22.41
CA LEU A 31 0.66 -12.65 22.99
C LEU A 31 0.70 -12.11 24.43
N ALA A 32 -0.12 -11.11 24.73
CA ALA A 32 -0.26 -10.59 26.10
C ALA A 32 -0.92 -11.62 27.03
N GLN A 33 -1.98 -12.32 26.56
CA GLN A 33 -2.59 -13.43 27.32
C GLN A 33 -1.61 -14.59 27.57
N ALA A 34 -0.72 -14.85 26.63
CA ALA A 34 0.34 -15.85 26.80
C ALA A 34 1.46 -15.40 27.74
N GLY A 35 1.38 -14.18 28.31
CA GLY A 35 2.39 -13.64 29.23
C GLY A 35 3.69 -13.19 28.56
N ILE A 36 3.72 -13.17 27.20
CA ILE A 36 4.93 -12.80 26.43
C ILE A 36 5.10 -11.28 26.37
N LEU A 37 4.00 -10.54 26.31
CA LEU A 37 3.98 -9.08 26.22
C LEU A 37 3.23 -8.46 27.40
N GLN A 38 3.73 -7.31 27.85
CA GLN A 38 3.01 -6.50 28.82
C GLN A 38 2.41 -5.28 28.10
N LEU A 39 1.10 -5.10 28.25
CA LEU A 39 0.38 -4.00 27.65
C LEU A 39 0.17 -2.88 28.65
N SER A 40 0.52 -1.66 28.26
CA SER A 40 0.14 -0.43 28.95
C SER A 40 -0.81 0.39 28.06
N GLY A 41 -1.61 1.26 28.65
CA GLY A 41 -2.46 2.17 27.90
C GLY A 41 -1.69 3.06 26.93
N GLN A 42 -0.47 3.47 27.31
CA GLN A 42 0.43 4.26 26.45
C GLN A 42 0.87 3.42 25.22
N THR A 43 1.31 2.19 25.41
CA THR A 43 1.74 1.29 24.34
C THR A 43 0.61 1.03 23.36
N GLN A 44 -0.61 0.85 23.85
CA GLN A 44 -1.80 0.64 23.01
C GLN A 44 -2.14 1.88 22.19
N GLY A 45 -2.07 3.08 22.76
CA GLY A 45 -2.30 4.33 22.02
C GLY A 45 -1.30 4.55 20.90
N ILE A 46 -0.01 4.28 21.17
CA ILE A 46 1.05 4.38 20.16
C ILE A 46 0.85 3.33 19.06
N LEU A 47 0.46 2.09 19.40
CA LEU A 47 0.15 1.05 18.45
C LEU A 47 -0.92 1.50 17.45
N PHE A 48 -2.02 2.10 17.95
CA PHE A 48 -3.12 2.57 17.08
C PHE A 48 -2.65 3.59 16.06
N ILE A 49 -1.96 4.63 16.52
CA ILE A 49 -1.47 5.70 15.64
C ILE A 49 -0.48 5.15 14.60
N LEU A 50 0.43 4.30 15.06
CA LEU A 50 1.50 3.74 14.23
C LEU A 50 0.94 2.81 13.14
N VAL A 51 0.03 1.90 13.50
CA VAL A 51 -0.56 0.93 12.56
C VAL A 51 -1.44 1.64 11.53
N VAL A 52 -2.29 2.57 11.96
CA VAL A 52 -3.17 3.32 11.03
C VAL A 52 -2.33 4.19 10.10
N GLY A 53 -1.30 4.87 10.62
CA GLY A 53 -0.38 5.67 9.81
C GLY A 53 0.35 4.81 8.77
N ALA A 54 1.04 3.76 9.21
CA ALA A 54 1.79 2.88 8.31
C ALA A 54 0.89 2.17 7.28
N ALA A 55 -0.26 1.64 7.69
CA ALA A 55 -1.19 0.99 6.77
C ALA A 55 -1.72 1.98 5.71
N THR A 56 -1.96 3.24 6.10
CA THR A 56 -2.38 4.30 5.18
C THR A 56 -1.27 4.62 4.18
N ASP A 57 -0.03 4.77 4.63
CA ASP A 57 1.12 5.07 3.78
C ASP A 57 1.38 3.95 2.76
N TYR A 58 1.37 2.69 3.20
CA TYR A 58 1.52 1.54 2.30
C TYR A 58 0.37 1.42 1.31
N ALA A 59 -0.86 1.73 1.76
CA ALA A 59 -2.03 1.74 0.90
C ALA A 59 -1.94 2.84 -0.18
N LEU A 60 -1.46 4.02 0.17
CA LEU A 60 -1.26 5.12 -0.78
C LEU A 60 -0.18 4.77 -1.81
N LEU A 61 0.94 4.20 -1.37
CA LEU A 61 2.02 3.76 -2.26
C LEU A 61 1.54 2.70 -3.25
N TYR A 62 0.85 1.66 -2.76
CA TYR A 62 0.29 0.62 -3.62
C TYR A 62 -0.75 1.18 -4.60
N THR A 63 -1.64 2.06 -4.14
CA THR A 63 -2.69 2.68 -4.96
C THR A 63 -2.09 3.52 -6.09
N ALA A 64 -1.00 4.25 -5.83
CA ALA A 64 -0.31 5.02 -6.85
C ALA A 64 0.26 4.10 -7.94
N ARG A 65 0.90 2.99 -7.56
CA ARG A 65 1.41 1.97 -8.49
C ARG A 65 0.30 1.26 -9.25
N TYR A 66 -0.81 0.95 -8.59
CA TYR A 66 -1.96 0.32 -9.24
C TYR A 66 -2.59 1.23 -10.30
N ARG A 67 -2.70 2.53 -10.00
CA ARG A 67 -3.18 3.51 -10.96
C ARG A 67 -2.29 3.59 -12.20
N GLU A 68 -0.97 3.61 -12.01
CA GLU A 68 0.01 3.57 -13.10
C GLU A 68 -0.13 2.30 -13.93
N ALA A 69 -0.19 1.13 -13.28
CA ALA A 69 -0.35 -0.16 -13.95
C ALA A 69 -1.65 -0.25 -14.77
N LEU A 70 -2.74 0.36 -14.32
CA LEU A 70 -4.02 0.41 -15.06
C LEU A 70 -3.93 1.21 -16.37
N THR A 71 -2.98 2.13 -16.52
CA THR A 71 -2.77 2.85 -17.78
C THR A 71 -1.96 2.02 -18.79
N GLN A 72 -1.14 1.08 -18.29
CA GLN A 72 -0.26 0.26 -19.10
C GLN A 72 -0.89 -1.09 -19.49
N HIS A 73 -1.81 -1.61 -18.67
CA HIS A 73 -2.40 -2.93 -18.85
C HIS A 73 -3.92 -2.85 -19.09
N ALA A 74 -4.39 -3.58 -20.12
CA ALA A 74 -5.82 -3.65 -20.42
C ALA A 74 -6.58 -4.50 -19.41
N ARG A 75 -5.98 -5.61 -18.96
CA ARG A 75 -6.58 -6.54 -18.00
C ARG A 75 -6.27 -6.11 -16.56
N ARG A 76 -7.30 -6.14 -15.70
CA ARG A 76 -7.16 -5.79 -14.27
C ARG A 76 -6.19 -6.69 -13.54
N TRP A 77 -6.17 -7.97 -13.88
CA TRP A 77 -5.27 -8.95 -13.28
C TRP A 77 -3.80 -8.60 -13.51
N ASP A 78 -3.43 -8.31 -14.76
CA ASP A 78 -2.06 -7.95 -15.12
C ASP A 78 -1.62 -6.64 -14.43
N ALA A 79 -2.53 -5.66 -14.35
CA ALA A 79 -2.30 -4.42 -13.61
C ALA A 79 -2.10 -4.67 -12.11
N THR A 80 -2.88 -5.57 -11.50
CA THR A 80 -2.75 -5.90 -10.08
C THR A 80 -1.40 -6.57 -9.79
N ILE A 81 -0.99 -7.52 -10.62
CA ILE A 81 0.31 -8.21 -10.48
C ILE A 81 1.46 -7.23 -10.70
N ALA A 82 1.38 -6.38 -11.72
CA ALA A 82 2.40 -5.38 -12.00
C ALA A 82 2.55 -4.38 -10.84
N ALA A 83 1.44 -3.89 -10.32
CA ALA A 83 1.42 -3.02 -9.15
C ALA A 83 1.99 -3.72 -7.90
N TRP A 84 1.62 -4.99 -7.68
CA TRP A 84 2.11 -5.77 -6.54
C TRP A 84 3.62 -5.95 -6.59
N LYS A 85 4.15 -6.38 -7.74
CA LYS A 85 5.60 -6.53 -7.95
C LYS A 85 6.35 -5.22 -7.78
N GLY A 86 5.81 -4.11 -8.30
CA GLY A 86 6.44 -2.79 -8.20
C GLY A 86 6.35 -2.14 -6.82
N SER A 87 5.42 -2.60 -5.96
CA SER A 87 5.25 -2.07 -4.61
C SER A 87 5.87 -2.95 -3.53
N PHE A 88 6.05 -4.25 -3.80
CA PHE A 88 6.49 -5.23 -2.81
C PHE A 88 7.85 -4.89 -2.20
N GLU A 89 8.84 -4.65 -3.04
CA GLU A 89 10.20 -4.35 -2.59
C GLU A 89 10.29 -3.05 -1.78
N PRO A 90 9.79 -1.88 -2.25
CA PRO A 90 9.86 -0.65 -1.48
C PRO A 90 9.05 -0.70 -0.19
N ILE A 91 7.88 -1.38 -0.17
CA ILE A 91 7.06 -1.53 1.04
C ILE A 91 7.78 -2.42 2.07
N LEU A 92 8.35 -3.55 1.65
CA LEU A 92 9.10 -4.42 2.56
C LEU A 92 10.38 -3.77 3.07
N ALA A 93 11.12 -3.07 2.21
CA ALA A 93 12.33 -2.37 2.62
C ALA A 93 12.02 -1.28 3.66
N SER A 94 11.01 -0.46 3.40
CA SER A 94 10.55 0.59 4.34
C SER A 94 10.07 -0.01 5.65
N GLY A 95 9.12 -0.94 5.60
CA GLY A 95 8.55 -1.57 6.80
C GLY A 95 9.59 -2.39 7.58
N GLY A 96 10.48 -3.09 6.88
CA GLY A 96 11.59 -3.82 7.51
C GLY A 96 12.54 -2.90 8.27
N THR A 97 12.87 -1.74 7.72
CA THR A 97 13.70 -0.74 8.39
C THR A 97 13.00 -0.20 9.64
N VAL A 98 11.70 0.08 9.57
CA VAL A 98 10.91 0.54 10.73
C VAL A 98 10.86 -0.54 11.81
N ILE A 99 10.59 -1.80 11.44
CA ILE A 99 10.58 -2.93 12.38
C ILE A 99 11.94 -3.08 13.04
N ALA A 100 13.04 -3.03 12.30
CA ALA A 100 14.39 -3.12 12.86
C ALA A 100 14.65 -1.97 13.83
N GLY A 101 14.31 -0.74 13.49
CA GLY A 101 14.42 0.41 14.39
C GLY A 101 13.61 0.27 15.68
N LEU A 102 12.36 -0.25 15.57
CA LEU A 102 11.51 -0.50 16.73
C LEU A 102 12.07 -1.61 17.63
N LEU A 103 12.63 -2.66 17.04
CA LEU A 103 13.28 -3.74 17.81
C LEU A 103 14.55 -3.27 18.53
N CYS A 104 15.24 -2.22 18.06
CA CYS A 104 16.33 -1.61 18.79
C CYS A 104 15.89 -1.03 20.16
N LEU A 105 14.60 -0.73 20.36
CA LEU A 105 14.07 -0.31 21.66
C LEU A 105 14.20 -1.41 22.73
N LEU A 106 14.37 -2.67 22.35
CA LEU A 106 14.68 -3.76 23.29
C LEU A 106 16.00 -3.56 24.04
N LEU A 107 16.92 -2.80 23.46
CA LEU A 107 18.22 -2.47 24.06
C LEU A 107 18.13 -1.28 25.04
N SER A 108 16.96 -0.65 25.17
CA SER A 108 16.76 0.49 26.07
C SER A 108 16.73 0.05 27.53
N ASP A 109 17.26 0.87 28.42
CA ASP A 109 17.18 0.66 29.87
C ASP A 109 15.78 0.94 30.43
N LEU A 110 14.94 1.69 29.69
CA LEU A 110 13.59 2.02 30.09
C LEU A 110 12.63 0.86 29.80
N GLN A 111 11.96 0.35 30.81
CA GLN A 111 10.99 -0.73 30.71
C GLN A 111 9.86 -0.42 29.71
N SER A 112 9.39 0.84 29.67
CA SER A 112 8.35 1.26 28.72
C SER A 112 8.80 1.12 27.28
N ASN A 113 10.04 1.46 26.95
CA ASN A 113 10.59 1.34 25.60
C ASN A 113 10.75 -0.13 25.19
N ARG A 114 11.23 -0.97 26.11
CA ARG A 114 11.39 -2.41 25.86
C ARG A 114 10.06 -3.11 25.59
N GLN A 115 8.98 -2.65 26.21
CA GLN A 115 7.64 -3.18 25.95
C GLN A 115 7.06 -2.64 24.63
N LEU A 116 7.32 -1.36 24.32
CA LEU A 116 6.81 -0.72 23.11
C LEU A 116 7.39 -1.32 21.82
N GLY A 117 8.71 -1.64 21.81
CA GLY A 117 9.40 -2.12 20.62
C GLY A 117 8.71 -3.30 19.94
N PRO A 118 8.54 -4.45 20.62
CA PRO A 118 7.89 -5.63 20.04
C PRO A 118 6.44 -5.40 19.65
N VAL A 119 5.67 -4.67 20.48
CA VAL A 119 4.26 -4.39 20.22
C VAL A 119 4.11 -3.55 18.94
N ALA A 120 4.91 -2.51 18.81
CA ALA A 120 4.90 -1.65 17.64
C ALA A 120 5.43 -2.37 16.38
N ALA A 121 6.47 -3.21 16.51
CA ALA A 121 6.99 -4.01 15.40
C ALA A 121 5.95 -4.99 14.85
N ILE A 122 5.18 -5.66 15.72
CA ILE A 122 4.06 -6.52 15.34
C ILE A 122 2.99 -5.68 14.60
N GLY A 123 2.68 -4.48 15.11
CA GLY A 123 1.74 -3.57 14.46
C GLY A 123 2.14 -3.24 13.03
N ILE A 124 3.40 -2.88 12.79
CA ILE A 124 3.93 -2.61 11.44
C ILE A 124 3.89 -3.87 10.57
N ALA A 125 4.23 -5.04 11.10
CA ALA A 125 4.16 -6.29 10.36
C ALA A 125 2.71 -6.60 9.90
N MET A 126 1.71 -6.36 10.75
CA MET A 126 0.31 -6.52 10.38
C MET A 126 -0.15 -5.47 9.35
N ALA A 127 0.34 -4.22 9.45
CA ALA A 127 0.10 -3.19 8.44
C ALA A 127 0.69 -3.57 7.07
N LEU A 128 1.90 -4.13 7.03
CA LEU A 128 2.52 -4.66 5.82
C LEU A 128 1.69 -5.79 5.21
N LEU A 129 1.29 -6.76 6.03
CA LEU A 129 0.49 -7.89 5.56
C LEU A 129 -0.85 -7.41 4.98
N ALA A 130 -1.58 -6.55 5.68
CA ALA A 130 -2.84 -6.01 5.20
C ALA A 130 -2.66 -5.19 3.91
N GLY A 131 -1.63 -4.36 3.83
CA GLY A 131 -1.31 -3.56 2.64
C GLY A 131 -0.95 -4.40 1.42
N LEU A 132 -0.22 -5.51 1.60
CA LEU A 132 0.22 -6.37 0.51
C LEU A 132 -0.77 -7.49 0.14
N THR A 133 -1.76 -7.78 0.97
CA THR A 133 -2.75 -8.85 0.71
C THR A 133 -4.16 -8.30 0.54
N MET A 134 -4.69 -7.62 1.54
CA MET A 134 -6.07 -7.15 1.55
C MET A 134 -6.31 -6.02 0.54
N LEU A 135 -5.41 -5.05 0.46
CA LEU A 135 -5.56 -3.92 -0.43
C LEU A 135 -5.54 -4.32 -1.92
N PRO A 136 -4.59 -5.16 -2.41
CA PRO A 136 -4.64 -5.69 -3.77
C PRO A 136 -5.96 -6.41 -4.08
N ALA A 137 -6.46 -7.23 -3.13
CA ALA A 137 -7.72 -7.95 -3.30
C ALA A 137 -8.92 -6.98 -3.42
N LEU A 138 -8.98 -5.96 -2.57
CA LEU A 138 -10.03 -4.93 -2.62
C LEU A 138 -9.98 -4.11 -3.90
N LEU A 139 -8.79 -3.67 -4.32
CA LEU A 139 -8.64 -2.92 -5.56
C LEU A 139 -8.90 -3.76 -6.81
N TYR A 140 -8.57 -5.05 -6.79
CA TYR A 140 -8.96 -5.99 -7.84
C TYR A 140 -10.49 -6.14 -7.94
N ALA A 141 -11.18 -6.31 -6.81
CA ALA A 141 -12.63 -6.45 -6.75
C ALA A 141 -13.35 -5.20 -7.26
N VAL A 142 -12.93 -4.01 -6.82
CA VAL A 142 -13.52 -2.73 -7.24
C VAL A 142 -13.01 -2.30 -8.62
N GLY A 143 -11.77 -2.61 -8.96
CA GLY A 143 -11.15 -2.34 -10.26
C GLY A 143 -11.09 -0.85 -10.60
N ARG A 144 -11.40 -0.52 -11.87
CA ARG A 144 -11.36 0.87 -12.36
C ARG A 144 -12.40 1.78 -11.72
N VAL A 145 -13.46 1.22 -11.14
CA VAL A 145 -14.51 1.99 -10.44
C VAL A 145 -13.94 2.67 -9.19
N ALA A 146 -12.88 2.11 -8.58
CA ALA A 146 -12.17 2.75 -7.47
C ALA A 146 -11.68 4.17 -7.80
N PHE A 147 -11.45 4.49 -9.08
CA PHE A 147 -10.98 5.79 -9.56
C PHE A 147 -12.08 6.67 -10.18
N TRP A 148 -13.36 6.28 -10.04
CA TRP A 148 -14.47 7.12 -10.51
C TRP A 148 -14.46 8.48 -9.81
N PRO A 149 -14.72 9.63 -10.48
CA PRO A 149 -15.18 9.79 -11.88
C PRO A 149 -14.05 9.86 -12.93
N VAL A 150 -12.78 9.90 -12.55
CA VAL A 150 -11.64 9.99 -13.48
C VAL A 150 -10.96 8.62 -13.57
N THR A 151 -11.57 7.72 -14.35
CA THR A 151 -10.98 6.38 -14.57
C THR A 151 -9.74 6.48 -15.46
N PRO A 152 -8.62 5.81 -15.09
CA PRO A 152 -7.46 5.72 -15.96
C PRO A 152 -7.84 5.05 -17.28
N ARG A 153 -7.63 5.75 -18.41
CA ARG A 153 -7.81 5.18 -19.73
C ARG A 153 -6.54 4.49 -20.18
N HIS A 154 -6.69 3.31 -20.76
CA HIS A 154 -5.60 2.63 -21.41
C HIS A 154 -5.15 3.47 -22.62
N HIS A 155 -3.94 3.98 -22.62
CA HIS A 155 -3.33 4.53 -23.81
C HIS A 155 -2.83 3.32 -24.61
N GLY A 156 -3.67 2.77 -25.47
CA GLY A 156 -3.23 1.85 -26.50
C GLY A 156 -2.07 2.51 -27.24
N ALA A 157 -1.00 1.77 -27.46
CA ALA A 157 0.09 2.20 -28.30
C ALA A 157 -0.53 2.81 -29.55
N HIS A 158 -0.36 4.13 -29.73
CA HIS A 158 -0.54 4.72 -31.04
C HIS A 158 0.48 4.00 -31.92
N GLU A 159 -0.03 3.03 -32.63
CA GLU A 159 0.59 2.51 -33.82
C GLU A 159 1.21 3.70 -34.55
N HIS A 160 2.52 3.71 -34.60
CA HIS A 160 3.21 4.57 -35.55
C HIS A 160 2.66 4.17 -36.91
N ALA A 161 1.65 4.90 -37.37
CA ALA A 161 1.28 4.84 -38.75
C ALA A 161 2.58 5.21 -39.52
N PRO A 162 3.08 4.33 -40.37
CA PRO A 162 4.23 4.68 -41.18
C PRO A 162 3.79 5.85 -42.03
N THR A 163 4.47 6.96 -41.88
CA THR A 163 4.37 8.10 -42.77
C THR A 163 4.89 7.66 -44.13
N HIS A 164 4.04 6.97 -44.87
CA HIS A 164 4.30 6.63 -46.24
C HIS A 164 4.33 7.89 -47.06
N ALA A 165 5.54 8.15 -47.50
CA ALA A 165 5.85 8.69 -48.82
C ALA A 165 4.98 9.91 -49.25
N ARG A 166 5.41 11.06 -48.79
CA ARG A 166 5.21 12.24 -49.62
C ARG A 166 6.02 12.05 -50.91
N ARG A 167 5.34 11.53 -51.92
CA ARG A 167 5.82 11.42 -53.28
C ARG A 167 6.22 12.80 -53.73
N GLU A 168 7.53 13.09 -53.80
CA GLU A 168 8.07 14.21 -54.51
C GLU A 168 7.65 14.09 -55.97
N ARG A 169 6.67 14.89 -56.35
CA ARG A 169 6.51 15.24 -57.76
C ARG A 169 7.52 16.36 -58.01
N VAL A 170 8.70 15.98 -58.42
CA VAL A 170 9.62 16.88 -59.14
C VAL A 170 8.93 17.19 -60.47
N GLY A 171 8.30 18.35 -60.57
CA GLY A 171 7.88 18.94 -61.83
C GLY A 171 9.09 19.58 -62.48
N LEU A 172 9.51 19.01 -63.58
CA LEU A 172 10.32 19.63 -64.58
C LEU A 172 9.65 20.91 -65.08
N TRP A 173 10.33 22.06 -64.96
CA TRP A 173 10.46 23.14 -65.96
C TRP A 173 11.70 23.96 -65.58
#